data_e825f5c4166ff71ba3b1a02291967962
#
_entry.id   e825f5c4166ff71ba3b1a02291967962
#
_cell.length_a   1.000
_cell.length_b   1.000
_cell.length_c   1.000
_cell.angle_alpha   90.00
_cell.angle_beta   90.00
_cell.angle_gamma   90.00
#
_symmetry.space_group_name_H-M   'P 1'
#
loop_
_entity.id
_entity.type
_entity.pdbx_description
1 polymer ?
#
loop_
_entity_poly.entity_id
_entity_poly.type
_entity_poly.pdbx_seq_one_letter_code
_entity_poly.pdbx_strand_id
1 'polypeptide(L)'
;MKIYDSFTFFNEFELLEHRLHELYDHVDYFVLVEANRTFQNESKELLYHENRERFTQWADKIIYYPVTDMPNDTDTWGRERHQRNAILKGVEDADADDIVIVSDI
;
A
#
# COMPACT_ATOMS: atom_id res chain seq x y z
N MET A 1 -2.35 20.39 7.62
CA MET A 1 -1.99 19.02 8.04
C MET A 1 -2.83 18.00 7.30
N LYS A 2 -2.19 17.01 6.69
CA LYS A 2 -2.88 15.93 6.00
C LYS A 2 -2.61 14.61 6.73
N ILE A 3 -3.53 13.66 6.60
CA ILE A 3 -3.39 12.34 7.21
C ILE A 3 -3.30 11.31 6.09
N TYR A 4 -2.21 10.53 6.09
CA TYR A 4 -1.96 9.46 5.14
C TYR A 4 -2.11 8.13 5.87
N ASP A 5 -3.02 7.28 5.42
CA ASP A 5 -3.17 5.92 5.93
C ASP A 5 -2.45 4.96 5.00
N SER A 6 -1.31 4.45 5.43
CA SER A 6 -0.37 3.70 4.58
C SER A 6 -0.29 2.25 5.01
N PHE A 7 -0.36 1.34 4.04
CA PHE A 7 -0.36 -0.09 4.33
C PHE A 7 0.15 -0.90 3.15
N THR A 8 0.62 -2.11 3.45
CA THR A 8 0.96 -3.08 2.43
C THR A 8 -0.25 -3.98 2.18
N PHE A 9 -0.46 -4.35 0.92
CA PHE A 9 -1.62 -5.14 0.51
C PHE A 9 -1.16 -6.41 -0.18
N PHE A 10 -1.81 -7.54 0.15
CA PHE A 10 -1.57 -8.82 -0.50
C PHE A 10 -2.78 -9.28 -1.32
N ASN A 11 -3.83 -9.72 -0.63
CA ASN A 11 -5.03 -10.24 -1.27
C ASN A 11 -6.29 -10.06 -0.41
N GLU A 12 -6.21 -9.24 0.63
CA GLU A 12 -7.29 -9.09 1.62
C GLU A 12 -8.33 -8.08 1.13
N PHE A 13 -9.05 -8.42 0.06
CA PHE A 13 -10.00 -7.50 -0.57
C PHE A 13 -11.11 -7.02 0.37
N GLU A 14 -11.66 -7.91 1.18
CA GLU A 14 -12.73 -7.53 2.09
C GLU A 14 -12.25 -6.58 3.17
N LEU A 15 -11.06 -6.85 3.72
CA LEU A 15 -10.45 -5.96 4.71
C LEU A 15 -10.12 -4.60 4.09
N LEU A 16 -9.66 -4.60 2.85
CA LEU A 16 -9.37 -3.36 2.14
C LEU A 16 -10.64 -2.52 1.95
N GLU A 17 -11.72 -3.13 1.48
CA GLU A 17 -12.99 -2.42 1.31
C GLU A 17 -13.49 -1.85 2.62
N HIS A 18 -13.41 -2.62 3.69
CA HIS A 18 -13.82 -2.18 5.02
C HIS A 18 -13.00 -0.98 5.47
N ARG A 19 -11.68 -1.07 5.31
CA ARG A 19 -10.78 0.01 5.70
C ARG A 19 -11.05 1.30 4.92
N LEU A 20 -11.21 1.20 3.62
CA LEU A 20 -11.50 2.35 2.78
C LEU A 20 -12.84 2.98 3.15
N HIS A 21 -13.86 2.15 3.36
CA HIS A 21 -15.19 2.63 3.73
C HIS A 21 -15.17 3.34 5.08
N GLU A 22 -14.54 2.74 6.08
CA GLU A 22 -14.55 3.26 7.44
C GLU A 22 -13.72 4.54 7.58
N LEU A 23 -12.62 4.65 6.85
CA LEU A 23 -11.65 5.74 7.05
C LEU A 23 -11.72 6.84 6.00
N TYR A 24 -12.53 6.68 4.97
CA TYR A 24 -12.54 7.62 3.84
C TYR A 24 -12.71 9.08 4.28
N ASP A 25 -13.62 9.33 5.22
CA ASP A 25 -13.89 10.70 5.69
C ASP A 25 -12.91 11.20 6.74
N HIS A 26 -12.01 10.34 7.21
CA HIS A 26 -11.10 10.65 8.32
C HIS A 26 -9.65 10.85 7.88
N VAL A 27 -9.30 10.45 6.65
CA VAL A 27 -7.95 10.60 6.13
C VAL A 27 -8.00 11.37 4.80
N ASP A 28 -6.86 11.97 4.45
CA ASP A 28 -6.75 12.68 3.18
C ASP A 28 -6.34 11.74 2.06
N TYR A 29 -5.48 10.75 2.36
CA TYR A 29 -4.98 9.79 1.38
C TYR A 29 -4.82 8.41 2.00
N PHE A 30 -5.01 7.40 1.16
CA PHE A 30 -4.61 6.02 1.44
C PHE A 30 -3.40 5.71 0.56
N VAL A 31 -2.34 5.18 1.14
CA VAL A 31 -1.16 4.74 0.38
C VAL A 31 -1.16 3.22 0.38
N LEU A 32 -1.45 2.64 -0.78
CA LEU A 32 -1.54 1.19 -0.96
C LEU A 32 -0.30 0.70 -1.67
N VAL A 33 0.50 -0.10 -0.98
CA VAL A 33 1.73 -0.67 -1.52
C VAL A 33 1.51 -2.16 -1.79
N GLU A 34 1.73 -2.56 -3.03
CA GLU A 34 1.56 -3.94 -3.47
C GLU A 34 2.79 -4.38 -4.25
N ALA A 35 3.30 -5.60 -3.97
CA ALA A 35 4.46 -6.13 -4.64
C ALA A 35 4.06 -7.23 -5.64
N ASN A 36 4.86 -7.38 -6.69
CA ASN A 36 4.68 -8.46 -7.67
C ASN A 36 5.44 -9.74 -7.31
N ARG A 37 5.98 -9.81 -6.10
CA ARG A 37 6.62 -11.00 -5.55
C ARG A 37 6.27 -11.15 -4.08
N THR A 38 6.17 -12.39 -3.62
CA THR A 38 5.96 -12.68 -2.20
C THR A 38 7.27 -12.50 -1.42
N PHE A 39 7.20 -12.54 -0.10
CA PHE A 39 8.40 -12.49 0.75
C PHE A 39 9.28 -13.73 0.59
N GLN A 40 8.73 -14.84 0.06
CA GLN A 40 9.48 -16.04 -0.30
C GLN A 40 10.06 -15.97 -1.72
N ASN A 41 9.97 -14.79 -2.36
CA ASN A 41 10.49 -14.52 -3.70
C ASN A 41 9.78 -15.31 -4.81
N GLU A 42 8.51 -15.62 -4.61
CA GLU A 42 7.67 -16.23 -5.63
C GLU A 42 6.92 -15.15 -6.41
N SER A 43 6.67 -15.39 -7.69
CA SER A 43 5.89 -14.46 -8.52
C SER A 43 4.48 -14.30 -7.97
N LYS A 44 3.98 -13.07 -7.97
CA LYS A 44 2.66 -12.73 -7.49
C LYS A 44 2.04 -11.70 -8.42
N GLU A 45 0.76 -11.87 -8.72
CA GLU A 45 0.03 -10.89 -9.51
C GLU A 45 -0.22 -9.62 -8.69
N LEU A 46 -0.30 -8.49 -9.38
CA LEU A 46 -0.69 -7.21 -8.76
C LEU A 46 -2.22 -7.18 -8.66
N LEU A 47 -2.73 -7.79 -7.61
CA LEU A 47 -4.17 -8.06 -7.46
C LEU A 47 -5.00 -6.78 -7.36
N TYR A 48 -4.52 -5.76 -6.65
CA TYR A 48 -5.22 -4.49 -6.59
C TYR A 48 -5.30 -3.86 -7.98
N HIS A 49 -4.18 -3.85 -8.70
CA HIS A 49 -4.15 -3.27 -10.04
C HIS A 49 -5.14 -3.97 -10.97
N GLU A 50 -5.20 -5.29 -10.92
CA GLU A 50 -6.11 -6.08 -11.76
C GLU A 50 -7.57 -5.90 -11.38
N ASN A 51 -7.84 -5.55 -10.12
CA ASN A 51 -9.20 -5.38 -9.59
C ASN A 51 -9.52 -3.92 -9.25
N ARG A 52 -8.78 -2.96 -9.78
CA ARG A 52 -8.91 -1.54 -9.41
C ARG A 52 -10.30 -0.97 -9.66
N GLU A 53 -11.04 -1.51 -10.61
CA GLU A 53 -12.39 -1.05 -10.91
C GLU A 53 -13.34 -1.24 -9.73
N ARG A 54 -13.08 -2.23 -8.91
CA ARG A 54 -13.85 -2.51 -7.70
C ARG A 54 -13.74 -1.39 -6.66
N PHE A 55 -12.68 -0.59 -6.75
CA PHE A 55 -12.34 0.42 -5.75
C PHE A 55 -12.44 1.85 -6.29
N THR A 56 -13.10 2.06 -7.41
CA THR A 56 -13.17 3.37 -8.06
C THR A 56 -13.82 4.43 -7.18
N GLN A 57 -14.76 4.07 -6.32
CA GLN A 57 -15.43 5.04 -5.46
C GLN A 57 -14.48 5.68 -4.43
N TRP A 58 -13.32 5.08 -4.18
CA TRP A 58 -12.31 5.60 -3.26
C TRP A 58 -11.04 6.04 -3.98
N ALA A 59 -10.99 5.90 -5.30
CA ALA A 59 -9.76 6.08 -6.07
C ALA A 59 -9.18 7.49 -5.97
N ASP A 60 -10.01 8.50 -5.74
CA ASP A 60 -9.56 9.89 -5.62
C ASP A 60 -8.63 10.12 -4.43
N LYS A 61 -8.67 9.23 -3.42
CA LYS A 61 -7.80 9.32 -2.24
C LYS A 61 -6.72 8.24 -2.22
N ILE A 62 -6.71 7.29 -3.16
CA ILE A 62 -5.75 6.19 -3.16
C ILE A 62 -4.51 6.56 -3.94
N ILE A 63 -3.36 6.49 -3.28
CA ILE A 63 -2.04 6.56 -3.91
C ILE A 63 -1.55 5.13 -4.02
N TYR A 64 -1.48 4.60 -5.25
CA TYR A 64 -1.06 3.23 -5.49
C TYR A 64 0.42 3.18 -5.84
N TYR A 65 1.18 2.38 -5.10
CA TYR A 65 2.61 2.20 -5.34
C TYR A 65 2.93 0.72 -5.55
N PRO A 66 3.12 0.27 -6.80
CA PRO A 66 3.51 -1.11 -7.06
C PRO A 66 5.01 -1.30 -6.84
N VAL A 67 5.38 -2.36 -6.14
CA VAL A 67 6.78 -2.74 -5.93
C VAL A 67 7.13 -3.83 -6.94
N THR A 68 7.95 -3.48 -7.93
CA THR A 68 8.35 -4.39 -9.00
C THR A 68 9.83 -4.72 -8.97
N ASP A 69 10.55 -4.20 -7.99
CA ASP A 69 11.99 -4.35 -7.82
C ASP A 69 12.36 -5.08 -6.54
N MET A 70 11.51 -6.02 -6.10
CA MET A 70 11.76 -6.79 -4.88
C MET A 70 13.11 -7.51 -4.97
N PRO A 71 14.00 -7.35 -3.96
CA PRO A 71 15.30 -7.99 -4.02
C PRO A 71 15.20 -9.50 -3.95
N ASN A 72 16.03 -10.20 -4.74
CA ASN A 72 16.07 -11.65 -4.75
C ASN A 72 17.33 -12.23 -4.09
N ASP A 73 18.21 -11.37 -3.60
CA ASP A 73 19.49 -11.73 -2.97
C ASP A 73 19.45 -11.56 -1.45
N THR A 74 18.26 -11.52 -0.87
CA THR A 74 18.06 -11.33 0.57
C THR A 74 17.05 -12.35 1.09
N ASP A 75 16.85 -12.36 2.40
CA ASP A 75 15.90 -13.24 3.06
C ASP A 75 14.48 -12.65 3.08
N THR A 76 13.56 -13.36 3.70
CA THR A 76 12.16 -12.92 3.84
C THR A 76 12.05 -11.56 4.53
N TRP A 77 12.86 -11.34 5.57
CA TRP A 77 12.86 -10.08 6.30
C TRP A 77 13.33 -8.91 5.45
N GLY A 78 14.34 -9.14 4.59
CA GLY A 78 14.82 -8.11 3.67
C GLY A 78 13.75 -7.70 2.68
N ARG A 79 13.01 -8.66 2.13
CA ARG A 79 11.92 -8.39 1.20
C ARG A 79 10.76 -7.68 1.89
N GLU A 80 10.42 -8.07 3.10
CA GLU A 80 9.38 -7.39 3.88
C GLU A 80 9.74 -5.93 4.14
N ARG A 81 10.99 -5.68 4.55
CA ARG A 81 11.46 -4.31 4.77
C ARG A 81 11.44 -3.50 3.47
N HIS A 82 11.81 -4.10 2.35
CA HIS A 82 11.79 -3.42 1.06
C HIS A 82 10.38 -2.95 0.70
N GLN A 83 9.39 -3.83 0.85
CA GLN A 83 8.00 -3.47 0.57
C GLN A 83 7.51 -2.40 1.54
N ARG A 84 7.82 -2.53 2.81
CA ARG A 84 7.43 -1.55 3.82
C ARG A 84 8.08 -0.19 3.57
N ASN A 85 9.35 -0.19 3.17
CA ASN A 85 10.07 1.05 2.84
C ASN A 85 9.52 1.74 1.59
N ALA A 86 8.84 1.01 0.72
CA ALA A 86 8.17 1.61 -0.44
C ALA A 86 7.07 2.58 -0.03
N ILE A 87 6.52 2.45 1.18
CA ILE A 87 5.55 3.41 1.72
C ILE A 87 6.15 4.81 1.77
N LEU A 88 7.45 4.92 2.10
CA LEU A 88 8.13 6.22 2.15
C LEU A 88 8.11 6.92 0.80
N LYS A 89 8.20 6.15 -0.29
CA LYS A 89 8.10 6.72 -1.63
C LYS A 89 6.67 7.14 -1.96
N GLY A 90 5.69 6.39 -1.48
CA GLY A 90 4.28 6.72 -1.69
C GLY A 90 3.85 7.99 -0.96
N VAL A 91 4.57 8.38 0.09
CA VAL A 91 4.26 9.58 0.88
C VAL A 91 5.31 10.68 0.70
N GLU A 92 6.12 10.62 -0.37
CA GLU A 92 7.21 11.59 -0.57
C GLU A 92 6.72 13.03 -0.69
N ASP A 93 5.47 13.25 -1.07
CA ASP A 93 4.86 14.58 -1.16
C ASP A 93 4.31 15.08 0.17
N ALA A 94 4.42 14.29 1.25
CA ALA A 94 3.92 14.70 2.56
C ALA A 94 4.79 15.82 3.14
N ASP A 95 4.14 16.79 3.78
CA ASP A 95 4.81 17.88 4.47
C ASP A 95 5.24 17.45 5.88
N ALA A 96 6.13 18.25 6.49
CA ALA A 96 6.70 17.91 7.79
C ALA A 96 5.64 17.83 8.91
N ASP A 97 4.51 18.53 8.77
CA ASP A 97 3.43 18.51 9.74
C ASP A 97 2.31 17.53 9.41
N ASP A 98 2.48 16.75 8.34
CA ASP A 98 1.50 15.73 7.98
C ASP A 98 1.68 14.47 8.85
N ILE A 99 0.58 13.73 9.02
CA ILE A 99 0.59 12.50 9.80
C ILE A 99 0.58 11.32 8.82
N VAL A 100 1.56 10.41 8.98
CA VAL A 100 1.62 9.18 8.20
C VAL A 100 1.43 8.00 9.14
N ILE A 101 0.33 7.27 8.95
CA ILE A 101 0.04 6.06 9.70
C ILE A 101 0.51 4.88 8.88
N VAL A 102 1.33 4.01 9.45
CA VAL A 102 1.87 2.82 8.78
C VAL A 102 1.38 1.59 9.50
N SER A 103 0.74 0.68 8.78
CA SER A 103 0.24 -0.55 9.37
C SER A 103 0.17 -1.66 8.34
N ASP A 104 -0.08 -2.88 8.81
CA ASP A 104 -0.52 -3.97 7.95
C ASP A 104 -2.04 -3.90 7.83
N ILE A 105 -2.54 -4.34 6.71
CA ILE A 105 -3.98 -4.27 6.47
C ILE A 105 -4.80 -5.23 7.32
#